data_4a2df25d2b858da7179a8aec17264f99
#
_entry.id   4a2df25d2b858da7179a8aec17264f99
#
_cell.length_a   1.000
_cell.length_b   1.000
_cell.length_c   1.000
_cell.angle_alpha   90.00
_cell.angle_beta   90.00
_cell.angle_gamma   90.00
#
_symmetry.space_group_name_H-M   'P 1'
#
loop_
_entity.id
_entity.type
_entity.pdbx_description
1 polymer ?
#
loop_
_entity_poly.entity_id
_entity_poly.type
_entity_poly.pdbx_seq_one_letter_code
_entity_poly.pdbx_strand_id
1 'polypeptide(L)'
;DEAEPIWVTPDRAFDVPGLYTVVRCRGCGFLYQRPRVRDEHLAACYPDHYPRHQEPSPRVPFKGSPARVRAARYALASGLGYRAFRDDRVSVLTKLRARSLLRRLRWSCPPWRGTGRYLDVGCGSGGSLAVARELGWQVSGIEMDDAAAVMARRFSDEVYVGDILSAPFAPGRFDVVTAFHVLEHVPDPVGVARRMLGWLAPGGLLIVEVPNAGGLGASLFGRAWSGLELPRHLSHFTPATLETVIGKAGGRVVWGWHQAKPRTYLWSLSALLRDRGWNRLAGASESRPVYGVLKLGLEVLLPLVRLARRGEAIRVGAVRNRPT
;
A
#
# COMPACT_ATOMS: atom_id res chain seq x y z
N ASP A 1 14.76 -23.03 12.01
CA ASP A 1 14.51 -22.50 10.65
C ASP A 1 15.83 -22.08 10.04
N GLU A 2 16.25 -22.77 8.98
CA GLU A 2 17.42 -22.37 8.22
C GLU A 2 17.09 -21.11 7.42
N ALA A 3 17.77 -20.01 7.75
CA ALA A 3 17.64 -18.75 7.05
C ALA A 3 19.01 -18.29 6.55
N GLU A 4 19.06 -17.71 5.35
CA GLU A 4 20.28 -17.17 4.76
C GLU A 4 20.25 -15.65 4.74
N PRO A 5 21.32 -14.94 5.10
CA PRO A 5 21.43 -13.49 4.98
C PRO A 5 21.41 -13.10 3.50
N ILE A 6 20.58 -12.09 3.17
CA ILE A 6 20.47 -11.55 1.79
C ILE A 6 21.01 -10.12 1.72
N TRP A 7 20.62 -9.27 2.67
CA TRP A 7 21.05 -7.87 2.71
C TRP A 7 21.40 -7.43 4.13
N VAL A 8 22.46 -6.66 4.25
CA VAL A 8 22.81 -5.94 5.47
C VAL A 8 22.93 -4.46 5.12
N THR A 9 22.18 -3.59 5.81
CA THR A 9 22.13 -2.16 5.50
C THR A 9 21.72 -1.34 6.73
N PRO A 10 22.19 -0.09 6.87
CA PRO A 10 21.65 0.84 7.85
C PRO A 10 20.24 1.31 7.48
N ASP A 11 19.59 2.03 8.39
CA ASP A 11 18.43 2.84 8.05
C ASP A 11 18.86 3.98 7.10
N ARG A 12 18.22 4.03 5.94
CA ARG A 12 18.50 5.04 4.89
C ARG A 12 17.44 6.13 4.82
N ALA A 13 16.37 5.98 5.58
CA ALA A 13 15.24 6.87 5.51
C ALA A 13 15.22 7.90 6.65
N PHE A 14 15.65 7.49 7.86
CA PHE A 14 15.51 8.30 9.06
C PHE A 14 16.70 8.18 10.02
N ASP A 15 17.79 7.56 9.57
CA ASP A 15 19.08 7.45 10.30
C ASP A 15 18.96 6.79 11.70
N VAL A 16 18.01 5.86 11.88
CA VAL A 16 17.96 5.04 13.10
C VAL A 16 19.25 4.23 13.21
N PRO A 17 20.03 4.39 14.30
CA PRO A 17 21.35 3.76 14.44
C PRO A 17 21.30 2.24 14.33
N GLY A 18 22.29 1.65 13.66
CA GLY A 18 22.48 0.20 13.59
C GLY A 18 22.58 -0.34 12.16
N LEU A 19 22.94 -1.62 12.10
CA LEU A 19 22.91 -2.42 10.86
C LEU A 19 21.83 -3.48 11.00
N TYR A 20 20.99 -3.58 9.99
CA TYR A 20 19.84 -4.46 9.98
C TYR A 20 20.00 -5.51 8.89
N THR A 21 19.71 -6.76 9.23
CA THR A 21 19.89 -7.89 8.31
C THR A 21 18.53 -8.40 7.85
N VAL A 22 18.37 -8.51 6.56
CA VAL A 22 17.24 -9.24 5.92
C VAL A 22 17.72 -10.63 5.58
N VAL A 23 16.98 -11.63 6.01
CA VAL A 23 17.25 -13.03 5.74
C VAL A 23 16.13 -13.63 4.87
N ARG A 24 16.45 -14.72 4.15
CA ARG A 24 15.49 -15.53 3.41
C ARG A 24 15.29 -16.85 4.11
N CYS A 25 14.05 -17.23 4.39
CA CYS A 25 13.72 -18.58 4.82
C CYS A 25 13.98 -19.57 3.67
N ARG A 26 14.81 -20.59 3.89
CA ARG A 26 15.12 -21.60 2.87
C ARG A 26 13.93 -22.47 2.51
N GLY A 27 13.01 -22.69 3.45
CA GLY A 27 11.83 -23.52 3.23
C GLY A 27 10.75 -22.87 2.37
N CYS A 28 10.46 -21.56 2.57
CA CYS A 28 9.33 -20.89 1.90
C CYS A 28 9.71 -19.64 1.10
N GLY A 29 10.97 -19.22 1.11
CA GLY A 29 11.46 -18.05 0.41
C GLY A 29 11.02 -16.70 1.02
N PHE A 30 10.33 -16.69 2.17
CA PHE A 30 9.91 -15.48 2.85
C PHE A 30 11.11 -14.66 3.32
N LEU A 31 11.09 -13.35 3.07
CA LEU A 31 12.13 -12.42 3.46
C LEU A 31 11.70 -11.66 4.71
N TYR A 32 12.55 -11.63 5.73
CA TYR A 32 12.24 -10.96 6.99
C TYR A 32 13.51 -10.46 7.69
N GLN A 33 13.34 -9.50 8.60
CA GLN A 33 14.43 -8.97 9.41
C GLN A 33 14.82 -9.95 10.52
N ARG A 34 16.13 -10.25 10.64
CA ARG A 34 16.66 -11.11 11.72
C ARG A 34 18.08 -10.68 12.12
N PRO A 35 18.38 -10.39 13.42
CA PRO A 35 17.35 -10.20 14.46
C PRO A 35 16.44 -9.03 14.12
N ARG A 36 15.16 -9.11 14.50
CA ARG A 36 14.24 -7.99 14.39
C ARG A 36 14.35 -7.09 15.62
N VAL A 37 13.98 -5.84 15.47
CA VAL A 37 13.78 -4.92 16.60
C VAL A 37 12.70 -5.51 17.51
N ARG A 38 12.93 -5.47 18.82
CA ARG A 38 11.94 -5.92 19.81
C ARG A 38 10.72 -5.01 19.78
N ASP A 39 9.54 -5.56 20.06
CA ASP A 39 8.26 -4.86 19.94
C ASP A 39 8.22 -3.57 20.79
N GLU A 40 8.83 -3.59 21.99
CA GLU A 40 8.97 -2.44 22.89
C GLU A 40 9.80 -1.29 22.33
N HIS A 41 10.66 -1.53 21.32
CA HIS A 41 11.52 -0.53 20.68
C HIS A 41 11.05 -0.14 19.28
N LEU A 42 10.01 -0.78 18.75
CA LEU A 42 9.52 -0.46 17.39
C LEU A 42 9.03 0.98 17.27
N ALA A 43 8.35 1.50 18.29
CA ALA A 43 7.87 2.89 18.30
C ALA A 43 9.01 3.90 18.14
N ALA A 44 10.17 3.66 18.76
CA ALA A 44 11.34 4.53 18.65
C ALA A 44 11.96 4.58 17.24
N CYS A 45 11.59 3.64 16.36
CA CYS A 45 12.04 3.63 14.96
C CYS A 45 11.23 4.57 14.06
N TYR A 46 10.18 5.22 14.58
CA TYR A 46 9.31 6.13 13.85
C TYR A 46 9.51 7.57 14.36
N PRO A 47 10.24 8.42 13.63
CA PRO A 47 10.43 9.81 14.05
C PRO A 47 9.15 10.64 13.87
N ASP A 48 9.06 11.80 14.57
CA ASP A 48 7.90 12.69 14.54
C ASP A 48 7.52 13.17 13.13
N HIS A 49 8.49 13.28 12.22
CA HIS A 49 8.27 13.68 10.83
C HIS A 49 7.94 12.51 9.88
N TYR A 50 7.64 11.33 10.42
CA TYR A 50 7.22 10.18 9.61
C TYR A 50 5.93 10.51 8.82
N PRO A 51 5.79 10.05 7.56
CA PRO A 51 4.70 10.48 6.66
C PRO A 51 3.26 10.34 7.19
N ARG A 52 3.01 9.45 8.16
CA ARG A 52 1.67 9.30 8.77
C ARG A 52 1.20 10.55 9.52
N HIS A 53 2.12 11.41 9.97
CA HIS A 53 1.82 12.65 10.67
C HIS A 53 1.54 13.84 9.72
N GLN A 54 1.59 13.63 8.41
CA GLN A 54 1.32 14.69 7.44
C GLN A 54 -0.18 14.86 7.22
N GLU A 55 -0.60 16.11 7.00
CA GLU A 55 -1.97 16.42 6.59
C GLU A 55 -2.36 15.59 5.36
N PRO A 56 -3.52 14.92 5.40
CA PRO A 56 -3.95 14.11 4.27
C PRO A 56 -4.23 14.99 3.06
N SER A 57 -3.68 14.62 1.91
CA SER A 57 -4.03 15.22 0.62
C SER A 57 -4.84 14.22 -0.20
N PRO A 58 -6.12 14.00 0.12
CA PRO A 58 -6.93 12.98 -0.53
C PRO A 58 -7.12 13.32 -2.00
N ARG A 59 -6.83 12.34 -2.85
CA ARG A 59 -7.06 12.47 -4.30
C ARG A 59 -8.50 12.12 -4.64
N VAL A 60 -9.41 12.99 -4.22
CA VAL A 60 -10.84 12.81 -4.50
C VAL A 60 -11.11 12.81 -6.00
N PRO A 61 -11.91 11.85 -6.51
CA PRO A 61 -12.10 11.66 -7.95
C PRO A 61 -12.87 12.79 -8.63
N PHE A 62 -13.60 13.60 -7.86
CA PHE A 62 -14.54 14.60 -8.39
C PHE A 62 -13.95 16.02 -8.51
N LYS A 63 -12.62 16.16 -8.49
CA LYS A 63 -11.95 17.45 -8.75
C LYS A 63 -11.64 17.65 -10.23
N GLY A 64 -11.89 18.86 -10.74
CA GLY A 64 -11.55 19.29 -12.11
C GLY A 64 -12.76 19.74 -12.92
N SER A 65 -12.62 19.74 -14.24
CA SER A 65 -13.70 20.19 -15.15
C SER A 65 -14.95 19.31 -15.08
N PRO A 66 -16.15 19.83 -15.37
CA PRO A 66 -17.39 19.04 -15.40
C PRO A 66 -17.29 17.77 -16.26
N ALA A 67 -16.61 17.87 -17.40
CA ALA A 67 -16.39 16.73 -18.28
C ALA A 67 -15.51 15.63 -17.63
N ARG A 68 -14.49 16.02 -16.86
CA ARG A 68 -13.65 15.08 -16.10
C ARG A 68 -14.44 14.41 -14.98
N VAL A 69 -15.23 15.18 -14.23
CA VAL A 69 -16.09 14.65 -13.16
C VAL A 69 -17.11 13.65 -13.71
N ARG A 70 -17.77 13.97 -14.84
CA ARG A 70 -18.68 13.04 -15.51
C ARG A 70 -17.99 11.76 -15.95
N ALA A 71 -16.80 11.84 -16.53
CA ALA A 71 -16.01 10.68 -16.91
C ALA A 71 -15.58 9.84 -15.69
N ALA A 72 -15.22 10.48 -14.57
CA ALA A 72 -14.88 9.78 -13.32
C ALA A 72 -16.10 9.03 -12.75
N ARG A 73 -17.27 9.67 -12.68
CA ARG A 73 -18.52 9.02 -12.24
C ARG A 73 -18.86 7.81 -13.11
N TYR A 74 -18.81 7.96 -14.42
CA TYR A 74 -19.04 6.84 -15.33
C TYR A 74 -18.02 5.71 -15.14
N ALA A 75 -16.72 6.02 -14.95
CA ALA A 75 -15.69 5.03 -14.69
C ALA A 75 -15.92 4.28 -13.37
N LEU A 76 -16.34 4.98 -12.31
CA LEU A 76 -16.69 4.38 -11.02
C LEU A 76 -17.90 3.45 -11.14
N ALA A 77 -18.95 3.88 -11.85
CA ALA A 77 -20.15 3.07 -12.08
C ALA A 77 -19.86 1.81 -12.90
N SER A 78 -19.20 1.98 -14.05
CA SER A 78 -18.97 0.89 -15.01
C SER A 78 -17.82 -0.06 -14.64
N GLY A 79 -16.82 0.43 -13.89
CA GLY A 79 -15.59 -0.31 -13.60
C GLY A 79 -15.37 -0.69 -12.14
N LEU A 80 -16.08 -0.05 -11.20
CA LEU A 80 -15.92 -0.26 -9.75
C LEU A 80 -17.25 -0.47 -9.00
N GLY A 81 -18.38 -0.60 -9.71
CA GLY A 81 -19.66 -1.02 -9.14
C GLY A 81 -20.48 0.08 -8.45
N TYR A 82 -20.12 1.36 -8.57
CA TYR A 82 -20.84 2.47 -7.92
C TYR A 82 -22.16 2.80 -8.63
N ARG A 83 -23.23 2.07 -8.36
CA ARG A 83 -24.55 2.21 -8.99
C ARG A 83 -25.13 3.62 -8.87
N ALA A 84 -24.85 4.33 -7.78
CA ALA A 84 -25.28 5.71 -7.55
C ALA A 84 -24.77 6.71 -8.60
N PHE A 85 -23.69 6.38 -9.32
CA PHE A 85 -23.11 7.22 -10.38
C PHE A 85 -23.47 6.73 -11.79
N ARG A 86 -24.41 5.79 -11.91
CA ARG A 86 -24.85 5.27 -13.22
C ARG A 86 -25.55 6.37 -14.02
N ASP A 87 -25.06 6.59 -15.21
CA ASP A 87 -25.64 7.49 -16.20
C ASP A 87 -25.61 6.76 -17.54
N ASP A 88 -26.78 6.42 -18.06
CA ASP A 88 -26.90 5.67 -19.29
C ASP A 88 -26.79 6.59 -20.56
N ARG A 89 -26.85 7.93 -20.34
CA ARG A 89 -26.77 8.94 -21.42
C ARG A 89 -25.39 9.61 -21.49
N VAL A 90 -24.34 8.82 -21.64
CA VAL A 90 -22.98 9.35 -21.77
C VAL A 90 -22.46 9.27 -23.20
N SER A 91 -21.81 10.34 -23.64
CA SER A 91 -21.18 10.41 -24.96
C SER A 91 -20.02 9.44 -25.11
N VAL A 92 -19.69 9.06 -26.36
CA VAL A 92 -18.51 8.23 -26.66
C VAL A 92 -17.22 8.84 -26.11
N LEU A 93 -17.08 10.17 -26.20
CA LEU A 93 -15.90 10.89 -25.66
C LEU A 93 -15.79 10.73 -24.13
N THR A 94 -16.93 10.76 -23.41
CA THR A 94 -16.95 10.50 -21.97
C THR A 94 -16.51 9.07 -21.65
N LYS A 95 -16.95 8.08 -22.42
CA LYS A 95 -16.55 6.67 -22.26
C LYS A 95 -15.04 6.49 -22.50
N LEU A 96 -14.47 7.13 -23.51
CA LEU A 96 -13.04 7.09 -23.79
C LEU A 96 -12.22 7.74 -22.66
N ARG A 97 -12.63 8.92 -22.19
CA ARG A 97 -12.01 9.57 -21.04
C ARG A 97 -12.11 8.72 -19.77
N ALA A 98 -13.24 8.08 -19.53
CA ALA A 98 -13.44 7.19 -18.40
C ALA A 98 -12.49 5.99 -18.42
N ARG A 99 -12.23 5.37 -19.57
CA ARG A 99 -11.24 4.28 -19.72
C ARG A 99 -9.84 4.71 -19.29
N SER A 100 -9.41 5.92 -19.66
CA SER A 100 -8.09 6.45 -19.25
C SER A 100 -8.02 6.71 -17.73
N LEU A 101 -9.13 7.15 -17.12
CA LEU A 101 -9.20 7.42 -15.68
C LEU A 101 -9.33 6.14 -14.85
N LEU A 102 -9.98 5.10 -15.37
CA LEU A 102 -10.32 3.89 -14.61
C LEU A 102 -9.11 3.24 -13.96
N ARG A 103 -7.94 3.22 -14.64
CA ARG A 103 -6.71 2.68 -14.06
C ARG A 103 -6.29 3.43 -12.79
N ARG A 104 -6.39 4.77 -12.78
CA ARG A 104 -6.08 5.60 -11.60
C ARG A 104 -7.12 5.40 -10.50
N LEU A 105 -8.40 5.36 -10.87
CA LEU A 105 -9.49 5.17 -9.91
C LEU A 105 -9.44 3.80 -9.24
N ARG A 106 -9.11 2.73 -9.96
CA ARG A 106 -8.89 1.40 -9.38
C ARG A 106 -7.79 1.37 -8.33
N TRP A 107 -6.84 2.30 -8.42
CA TRP A 107 -5.78 2.42 -7.42
C TRP A 107 -6.15 3.28 -6.22
N SER A 108 -7.00 4.27 -6.39
CA SER A 108 -7.35 5.25 -5.35
C SER A 108 -8.72 5.04 -4.71
N CYS A 109 -9.60 4.24 -5.33
CA CYS A 109 -10.97 4.04 -4.88
C CYS A 109 -11.22 2.54 -4.66
N PRO A 110 -11.80 2.13 -3.52
CA PRO A 110 -12.23 0.76 -3.33
C PRO A 110 -13.36 0.40 -4.30
N PRO A 111 -13.48 -0.84 -4.78
CA PRO A 111 -14.65 -1.26 -5.56
C PRO A 111 -15.87 -1.33 -4.64
N TRP A 112 -17.02 -0.84 -5.09
CA TRP A 112 -18.25 -0.90 -4.31
C TRP A 112 -18.69 -2.34 -4.06
N ARG A 113 -18.99 -2.64 -2.80
CA ARG A 113 -19.45 -3.94 -2.32
C ARG A 113 -20.56 -3.79 -1.30
N GLY A 114 -21.45 -4.77 -1.23
CA GLY A 114 -22.46 -4.89 -0.19
C GLY A 114 -23.26 -3.61 0.04
N THR A 115 -23.37 -3.22 1.28
CA THR A 115 -24.08 -2.02 1.77
C THR A 115 -23.16 -0.80 1.90
N GLY A 116 -21.87 -0.93 1.59
CA GLY A 116 -20.91 0.17 1.61
C GLY A 116 -20.24 0.40 2.97
N ARG A 117 -19.95 -0.66 3.74
CA ARG A 117 -19.20 -0.59 5.01
C ARG A 117 -17.72 -0.84 4.76
N TYR A 118 -16.90 0.13 5.07
CA TYR A 118 -15.47 0.17 4.74
C TYR A 118 -14.63 0.31 6.01
N LEU A 119 -13.58 -0.49 6.12
CA LEU A 119 -12.55 -0.38 7.16
C LEU A 119 -11.19 -0.15 6.52
N ASP A 120 -10.46 0.86 6.99
CA ASP A 120 -9.04 1.08 6.65
C ASP A 120 -8.16 0.74 7.85
N VAL A 121 -7.35 -0.29 7.71
CA VAL A 121 -6.39 -0.74 8.73
C VAL A 121 -5.07 -0.01 8.52
N GLY A 122 -4.55 0.67 9.55
CA GLY A 122 -3.43 1.59 9.42
C GLY A 122 -3.85 2.83 8.62
N CYS A 123 -4.97 3.46 9.00
CA CYS A 123 -5.58 4.55 8.21
C CYS A 123 -4.76 5.85 8.22
N GLY A 124 -3.70 5.95 9.04
CA GLY A 124 -2.87 7.14 9.16
C GLY A 124 -3.71 8.38 9.45
N SER A 125 -3.40 9.49 8.79
CA SER A 125 -4.17 10.75 8.89
C SER A 125 -5.55 10.72 8.18
N GLY A 126 -6.01 9.58 7.67
CA GLY A 126 -7.37 9.38 7.13
C GLY A 126 -7.53 9.67 5.65
N GLY A 127 -6.45 9.68 4.86
CA GLY A 127 -6.54 9.98 3.42
C GLY A 127 -7.44 9.02 2.64
N SER A 128 -7.38 7.73 2.92
CA SER A 128 -8.27 6.71 2.30
C SER A 128 -9.71 6.83 2.81
N LEU A 129 -9.89 7.13 4.11
CA LEU A 129 -11.21 7.35 4.71
C LEU A 129 -11.93 8.54 4.03
N ALA A 130 -11.22 9.65 3.82
CA ALA A 130 -11.76 10.82 3.13
C ALA A 130 -12.28 10.49 1.72
N VAL A 131 -11.49 9.73 0.95
CA VAL A 131 -11.88 9.30 -0.39
C VAL A 131 -13.09 8.37 -0.35
N ALA A 132 -13.07 7.37 0.53
CA ALA A 132 -14.16 6.41 0.66
C ALA A 132 -15.47 7.11 1.11
N ARG A 133 -15.40 8.01 2.10
CA ARG A 133 -16.56 8.80 2.57
C ARG A 133 -17.18 9.64 1.46
N GLU A 134 -16.37 10.33 0.63
CA GLU A 134 -16.86 11.11 -0.52
C GLU A 134 -17.55 10.22 -1.57
N LEU A 135 -17.17 8.96 -1.64
CA LEU A 135 -17.78 7.97 -2.52
C LEU A 135 -19.03 7.30 -1.93
N GLY A 136 -19.45 7.70 -0.73
CA GLY A 136 -20.68 7.23 -0.08
C GLY A 136 -20.51 6.03 0.85
N TRP A 137 -19.27 5.65 1.21
CA TRP A 137 -19.01 4.58 2.18
C TRP A 137 -19.28 5.02 3.62
N GLN A 138 -19.77 4.09 4.44
CA GLN A 138 -19.66 4.18 5.89
C GLN A 138 -18.26 3.73 6.29
N VAL A 139 -17.46 4.67 6.79
CA VAL A 139 -16.02 4.45 6.98
C VAL A 139 -15.67 4.26 8.45
N SER A 140 -14.78 3.30 8.72
CA SER A 140 -14.15 3.08 10.02
C SER A 140 -12.64 2.95 9.82
N GLY A 141 -11.85 3.24 10.84
CA GLY A 141 -10.39 3.19 10.79
C GLY A 141 -9.77 2.48 11.99
N ILE A 142 -8.58 1.94 11.78
CA ILE A 142 -7.67 1.49 12.85
C ILE A 142 -6.35 2.24 12.63
N GLU A 143 -5.82 2.87 13.69
CA GLU A 143 -4.52 3.52 13.67
C GLU A 143 -3.84 3.33 15.02
N MET A 144 -2.53 3.12 15.02
CA MET A 144 -1.76 2.96 16.26
C MET A 144 -1.30 4.30 16.85
N ASP A 145 -1.11 5.29 15.99
CA ASP A 145 -0.61 6.61 16.34
C ASP A 145 -1.76 7.57 16.69
N ASP A 146 -1.73 8.11 17.91
CA ASP A 146 -2.76 9.02 18.41
C ASP A 146 -2.89 10.30 17.57
N ALA A 147 -1.77 10.90 17.17
CA ALA A 147 -1.76 12.14 16.41
C ALA A 147 -2.37 11.95 15.01
N ALA A 148 -2.02 10.86 14.34
CA ALA A 148 -2.60 10.49 13.06
C ALA A 148 -4.10 10.18 13.21
N ALA A 149 -4.50 9.44 14.25
CA ALA A 149 -5.90 9.12 14.51
C ALA A 149 -6.76 10.34 14.77
N VAL A 150 -6.24 11.37 15.46
CA VAL A 150 -6.94 12.66 15.64
C VAL A 150 -7.27 13.29 14.28
N MET A 151 -6.33 13.25 13.33
CA MET A 151 -6.58 13.75 11.98
C MET A 151 -7.60 12.88 11.22
N ALA A 152 -7.53 11.57 11.37
CA ALA A 152 -8.45 10.63 10.71
C ALA A 152 -9.90 10.79 11.18
N ARG A 153 -10.13 11.15 12.44
CA ARG A 153 -11.47 11.41 13.00
C ARG A 153 -12.24 12.54 12.32
N ARG A 154 -11.57 13.39 11.53
CA ARG A 154 -12.26 14.37 10.65
C ARG A 154 -13.09 13.68 9.55
N PHE A 155 -12.78 12.44 9.22
CA PHE A 155 -13.42 11.69 8.15
C PHE A 155 -14.26 10.50 8.64
N SER A 156 -14.10 10.09 9.90
CA SER A 156 -14.84 8.99 10.51
C SER A 156 -14.98 9.18 12.01
N ASP A 157 -16.16 8.99 12.54
CA ASP A 157 -16.41 9.01 13.97
C ASP A 157 -15.94 7.70 14.65
N GLU A 158 -15.65 6.66 13.87
CA GLU A 158 -15.22 5.37 14.34
C GLU A 158 -13.77 5.07 13.93
N VAL A 159 -12.84 5.63 14.69
CA VAL A 159 -11.40 5.34 14.57
C VAL A 159 -10.93 4.71 15.88
N TYR A 160 -10.61 3.42 15.82
CA TYR A 160 -10.00 2.71 16.93
C TYR A 160 -8.50 3.03 16.98
N VAL A 161 -8.01 3.38 18.16
CA VAL A 161 -6.58 3.65 18.38
C VAL A 161 -5.98 2.50 19.16
N GLY A 162 -4.96 1.85 18.60
CA GLY A 162 -4.28 0.74 19.22
C GLY A 162 -3.92 -0.40 18.28
N ASP A 163 -3.55 -1.54 18.86
CA ASP A 163 -3.13 -2.73 18.13
C ASP A 163 -4.27 -3.35 17.30
N ILE A 164 -3.93 -3.76 16.08
CA ILE A 164 -4.89 -4.32 15.11
C ILE A 164 -5.56 -5.58 15.65
N LEU A 165 -4.81 -6.44 16.35
CA LEU A 165 -5.34 -7.72 16.87
C LEU A 165 -6.35 -7.50 18.01
N SER A 166 -6.22 -6.37 18.71
CA SER A 166 -7.09 -5.98 19.83
C SER A 166 -8.32 -5.16 19.38
N ALA A 167 -8.41 -4.74 18.11
CA ALA A 167 -9.51 -3.90 17.63
C ALA A 167 -10.89 -4.58 17.85
N PRO A 168 -11.89 -3.87 18.43
CA PRO A 168 -13.14 -4.47 18.93
C PRO A 168 -14.21 -4.64 17.85
N PHE A 169 -13.84 -4.73 16.58
CA PHE A 169 -14.81 -4.90 15.50
C PHE A 169 -15.36 -6.32 15.45
N ALA A 170 -16.68 -6.41 15.28
CA ALA A 170 -17.38 -7.68 15.14
C ALA A 170 -17.00 -8.42 13.84
N PRO A 171 -16.93 -9.76 13.86
CA PRO A 171 -16.77 -10.55 12.65
C PRO A 171 -17.88 -10.28 11.63
N GLY A 172 -17.54 -10.28 10.34
CA GLY A 172 -18.52 -10.11 9.27
C GLY A 172 -19.08 -8.70 9.10
N ARG A 173 -18.47 -7.70 9.73
CA ARG A 173 -19.01 -6.34 9.76
C ARG A 173 -18.81 -5.56 8.47
N PHE A 174 -17.70 -5.74 7.75
CA PHE A 174 -17.28 -4.85 6.66
C PHE A 174 -17.38 -5.50 5.28
N ASP A 175 -17.82 -4.72 4.31
CA ASP A 175 -17.93 -5.15 2.91
C ASP A 175 -16.57 -5.03 2.18
N VAL A 176 -15.74 -4.06 2.61
CA VAL A 176 -14.34 -3.92 2.17
C VAL A 176 -13.47 -3.58 3.37
N VAL A 177 -12.34 -4.29 3.48
CA VAL A 177 -11.25 -4.00 4.42
C VAL A 177 -10.00 -3.69 3.60
N THR A 178 -9.30 -2.61 3.92
CA THR A 178 -8.03 -2.24 3.27
C THR A 178 -6.90 -2.23 4.28
N ALA A 179 -5.70 -2.56 3.81
CA ALA A 179 -4.45 -2.42 4.55
C ALA A 179 -3.35 -2.02 3.56
N PHE A 180 -3.01 -0.73 3.52
CA PHE A 180 -2.01 -0.18 2.61
C PHE A 180 -0.74 0.14 3.38
N HIS A 181 0.34 -0.56 3.08
CA HIS A 181 1.60 -0.45 3.80
C HIS A 181 1.46 -0.70 5.32
N VAL A 182 0.92 -1.89 5.66
CA VAL A 182 0.69 -2.33 7.03
C VAL A 182 1.35 -3.67 7.31
N LEU A 183 1.15 -4.69 6.45
CA LEU A 183 1.60 -6.05 6.73
C LEU A 183 3.13 -6.18 6.82
N GLU A 184 3.87 -5.31 6.17
CA GLU A 184 5.33 -5.26 6.28
C GLU A 184 5.84 -4.79 7.64
N HIS A 185 5.00 -4.07 8.40
CA HIS A 185 5.35 -3.49 9.70
C HIS A 185 4.96 -4.37 10.90
N VAL A 186 4.09 -5.36 10.69
CA VAL A 186 3.57 -6.15 11.82
C VAL A 186 4.40 -7.40 12.11
N PRO A 187 4.54 -7.77 13.41
CA PRO A 187 5.27 -8.97 13.81
C PRO A 187 4.65 -10.29 13.32
N ASP A 188 3.32 -10.37 13.27
CA ASP A 188 2.56 -11.54 12.80
C ASP A 188 1.64 -11.16 11.62
N PRO A 189 2.15 -11.15 10.39
CA PRO A 189 1.34 -10.81 9.21
C PRO A 189 0.24 -11.84 8.91
N VAL A 190 0.39 -13.09 9.33
CA VAL A 190 -0.65 -14.13 9.14
C VAL A 190 -1.80 -13.91 10.11
N GLY A 191 -1.52 -13.64 11.39
CA GLY A 191 -2.53 -13.33 12.40
C GLY A 191 -3.32 -12.07 12.05
N VAL A 192 -2.63 -11.00 11.63
CA VAL A 192 -3.27 -9.75 11.20
C VAL A 192 -4.13 -9.98 9.95
N ALA A 193 -3.64 -10.70 8.94
CA ALA A 193 -4.42 -11.03 7.75
C ALA A 193 -5.67 -11.86 8.09
N ARG A 194 -5.54 -12.82 9.02
CA ARG A 194 -6.67 -13.63 9.52
C ARG A 194 -7.71 -12.76 10.24
N ARG A 195 -7.26 -11.82 11.06
CA ARG A 195 -8.16 -10.88 11.75
C ARG A 195 -8.93 -10.03 10.75
N MET A 196 -8.25 -9.46 9.74
CA MET A 196 -8.87 -8.68 8.67
C MET A 196 -9.88 -9.49 7.85
N LEU A 197 -9.55 -10.73 7.49
CA LEU A 197 -10.48 -11.64 6.78
C LEU A 197 -11.69 -11.99 7.66
N GLY A 198 -11.52 -12.08 8.98
CA GLY A 198 -12.60 -12.32 9.93
C GLY A 198 -13.62 -11.17 9.98
N TRP A 199 -13.20 -9.94 9.76
CA TRP A 199 -14.08 -8.78 9.72
C TRP A 199 -14.90 -8.65 8.43
N LEU A 200 -14.55 -9.38 7.36
CA LEU A 200 -15.28 -9.34 6.10
C LEU A 200 -16.68 -9.95 6.22
N ALA A 201 -17.67 -9.22 5.76
CA ALA A 201 -19.01 -9.73 5.51
C ALA A 201 -18.97 -10.84 4.43
N PRO A 202 -20.01 -11.68 4.34
CA PRO A 202 -20.14 -12.62 3.23
C PRO A 202 -20.01 -11.91 1.86
N GLY A 203 -19.10 -12.38 1.01
CA GLY A 203 -18.78 -11.73 -0.28
C GLY A 203 -17.94 -10.45 -0.19
N GLY A 204 -17.46 -10.10 1.01
CA GLY A 204 -16.58 -8.97 1.25
C GLY A 204 -15.19 -9.15 0.62
N LEU A 205 -14.44 -8.05 0.53
CA LEU A 205 -13.14 -7.99 -0.13
C LEU A 205 -12.08 -7.38 0.80
N LEU A 206 -10.99 -8.11 1.01
CA LEU A 206 -9.76 -7.58 1.60
C LEU A 206 -8.86 -7.04 0.49
N ILE A 207 -8.34 -5.82 0.64
CA ILE A 207 -7.37 -5.24 -0.28
C ILE A 207 -6.09 -4.92 0.50
N VAL A 208 -5.00 -5.56 0.12
CA VAL A 208 -3.69 -5.37 0.73
C VAL A 208 -2.72 -4.78 -0.28
N GLU A 209 -1.93 -3.79 0.14
CA GLU A 209 -0.79 -3.26 -0.63
C GLU A 209 0.47 -3.32 0.21
N VAL A 210 1.56 -3.86 -0.36
CA VAL A 210 2.87 -3.96 0.28
C VAL A 210 3.98 -3.67 -0.74
N PRO A 211 5.20 -3.26 -0.33
CA PRO A 211 6.37 -3.23 -1.19
C PRO A 211 6.68 -4.61 -1.77
N ASN A 212 7.20 -4.64 -3.02
CA ASN A 212 7.47 -5.87 -3.75
C ASN A 212 8.97 -6.19 -3.76
N ALA A 213 9.41 -7.06 -2.88
CA ALA A 213 10.80 -7.54 -2.85
C ALA A 213 11.18 -8.42 -4.08
N GLY A 214 10.19 -8.90 -4.86
CA GLY A 214 10.38 -9.53 -6.17
C GLY A 214 10.33 -8.55 -7.36
N GLY A 215 10.22 -7.25 -7.09
CA GLY A 215 10.14 -6.20 -8.09
C GLY A 215 11.46 -5.92 -8.81
N LEU A 216 11.37 -5.16 -9.92
CA LEU A 216 12.57 -4.77 -10.68
C LEU A 216 13.52 -3.91 -9.83
N GLY A 217 13.00 -2.98 -9.03
CA GLY A 217 13.83 -2.13 -8.18
C GLY A 217 14.59 -2.91 -7.11
N ALA A 218 13.96 -3.87 -6.44
CA ALA A 218 14.65 -4.76 -5.50
C ALA A 218 15.80 -5.53 -6.19
N SER A 219 15.58 -6.01 -7.42
CA SER A 219 16.60 -6.72 -8.20
C SER A 219 17.75 -5.82 -8.67
N LEU A 220 17.46 -4.56 -9.06
CA LEU A 220 18.46 -3.62 -9.56
C LEU A 220 19.29 -2.98 -8.44
N PHE A 221 18.65 -2.63 -7.33
CA PHE A 221 19.27 -1.81 -6.29
C PHE A 221 19.70 -2.62 -5.06
N GLY A 222 19.21 -3.86 -4.91
CA GLY A 222 19.58 -4.74 -3.80
C GLY A 222 19.40 -4.05 -2.44
N ARG A 223 20.49 -3.97 -1.64
CA ARG A 223 20.49 -3.31 -0.32
C ARG A 223 20.16 -1.80 -0.35
N ALA A 224 20.27 -1.15 -1.51
CA ALA A 224 19.91 0.26 -1.69
C ALA A 224 18.45 0.45 -2.13
N TRP A 225 17.66 -0.63 -2.26
CA TRP A 225 16.27 -0.55 -2.63
C TRP A 225 15.45 0.16 -1.55
N SER A 226 14.72 1.22 -1.93
CA SER A 226 13.94 2.06 -1.01
C SER A 226 12.79 1.32 -0.29
N GLY A 227 12.33 0.19 -0.84
CA GLY A 227 11.29 -0.62 -0.21
C GLY A 227 11.77 -1.47 0.98
N LEU A 228 13.07 -1.49 1.29
CA LEU A 228 13.58 -2.16 2.50
C LEU A 228 13.15 -1.45 3.76
N GLU A 229 13.23 -0.13 3.81
CA GLU A 229 12.83 0.75 4.92
C GLU A 229 13.08 0.15 6.33
N LEU A 230 14.28 -0.39 6.51
CA LEU A 230 14.71 -0.96 7.81
C LEU A 230 14.96 0.15 8.84
N PRO A 231 14.67 -0.07 10.11
CA PRO A 231 14.19 -1.32 10.71
C PRO A 231 12.66 -1.46 10.78
N ARG A 232 11.90 -0.57 10.18
CA ARG A 232 10.43 -0.50 10.27
C ARG A 232 9.72 -1.61 9.49
N HIS A 233 10.25 -2.00 8.33
CA HIS A 233 9.74 -3.14 7.57
C HIS A 233 10.33 -4.44 8.12
N LEU A 234 9.54 -5.18 8.91
CA LEU A 234 9.91 -6.46 9.50
C LEU A 234 9.84 -7.60 8.49
N SER A 235 8.98 -7.46 7.48
CA SER A 235 8.68 -8.45 6.45
C SER A 235 8.77 -7.85 5.05
N HIS A 236 9.32 -8.60 4.09
CA HIS A 236 9.44 -8.17 2.71
C HIS A 236 8.75 -9.17 1.79
N PHE A 237 7.70 -8.73 1.15
CA PHE A 237 6.82 -9.59 0.38
C PHE A 237 7.22 -9.68 -1.10
N THR A 238 7.10 -10.87 -1.64
CA THR A 238 6.93 -11.13 -3.07
C THR A 238 5.46 -11.45 -3.35
N PRO A 239 4.99 -11.48 -4.63
CA PRO A 239 3.64 -11.93 -4.93
C PRO A 239 3.33 -13.31 -4.33
N ALA A 240 4.25 -14.27 -4.45
CA ALA A 240 4.08 -15.64 -3.96
C ALA A 240 4.00 -15.71 -2.42
N THR A 241 4.88 -14.98 -1.71
CA THR A 241 4.88 -15.00 -0.24
C THR A 241 3.68 -14.24 0.34
N LEU A 242 3.19 -13.18 -0.31
CA LEU A 242 1.95 -12.51 0.08
C LEU A 242 0.74 -13.43 -0.11
N GLU A 243 0.67 -14.16 -1.23
CA GLU A 243 -0.38 -15.15 -1.47
C GLU A 243 -0.35 -16.27 -0.43
N THR A 244 0.86 -16.73 -0.05
CA THR A 244 1.04 -17.73 1.02
C THR A 244 0.54 -17.22 2.37
N VAL A 245 0.83 -15.97 2.74
CA VAL A 245 0.35 -15.36 3.98
C VAL A 245 -1.17 -15.27 3.99
N ILE A 246 -1.78 -14.79 2.90
CA ILE A 246 -3.24 -14.71 2.76
C ILE A 246 -3.87 -16.11 2.82
N GLY A 247 -3.26 -17.13 2.17
CA GLY A 247 -3.71 -18.51 2.21
C GLY A 247 -3.70 -19.11 3.62
N LYS A 248 -2.58 -18.95 4.35
CA LYS A 248 -2.45 -19.38 5.75
C LYS A 248 -3.41 -18.65 6.70
N ALA A 249 -3.82 -17.45 6.34
CA ALA A 249 -4.83 -16.67 7.06
C ALA A 249 -6.28 -17.13 6.80
N GLY A 250 -6.51 -18.08 5.88
CA GLY A 250 -7.84 -18.56 5.50
C GLY A 250 -8.49 -17.77 4.37
N GLY A 251 -7.70 -17.05 3.58
CA GLY A 251 -8.16 -16.29 2.42
C GLY A 251 -7.66 -16.86 1.08
N ARG A 252 -8.17 -16.31 -0.01
CA ARG A 252 -7.75 -16.60 -1.38
C ARG A 252 -7.62 -15.31 -2.18
N VAL A 253 -6.46 -15.11 -2.79
CA VAL A 253 -6.24 -13.97 -3.69
C VAL A 253 -7.08 -14.17 -4.96
N VAL A 254 -7.82 -13.15 -5.36
CA VAL A 254 -8.71 -13.17 -6.54
C VAL A 254 -8.22 -12.27 -7.67
N TRP A 255 -7.38 -11.30 -7.37
CA TRP A 255 -6.68 -10.46 -8.36
C TRP A 255 -5.42 -9.83 -7.74
N GLY A 256 -4.49 -9.47 -8.59
CA GLY A 256 -3.27 -8.76 -8.18
C GLY A 256 -2.83 -7.75 -9.22
N TRP A 257 -2.32 -6.60 -8.76
CA TRP A 257 -1.79 -5.53 -9.58
C TRP A 257 -0.43 -5.09 -9.09
N HIS A 258 0.39 -4.65 -10.04
CA HIS A 258 1.72 -4.11 -9.76
C HIS A 258 1.74 -2.61 -10.02
N GLN A 259 2.28 -1.85 -9.06
CA GLN A 259 2.54 -0.43 -9.22
C GLN A 259 4.04 -0.19 -9.38
N ALA A 260 4.41 0.73 -10.26
CA ALA A 260 5.76 1.25 -10.37
C ALA A 260 5.68 2.78 -10.43
N LYS A 261 6.43 3.44 -9.54
CA LYS A 261 6.47 4.90 -9.42
C LYS A 261 7.91 5.38 -9.67
N PRO A 262 8.15 6.41 -10.50
CA PRO A 262 9.50 6.93 -10.73
C PRO A 262 10.24 7.27 -9.43
N ARG A 263 9.55 7.84 -8.45
CA ARG A 263 10.15 8.28 -7.19
C ARG A 263 10.88 7.16 -6.45
N THR A 264 10.32 5.95 -6.38
CA THR A 264 10.96 4.80 -5.72
C THR A 264 12.26 4.39 -6.39
N TYR A 265 12.30 4.42 -7.73
CA TYR A 265 13.52 4.14 -8.49
C TYR A 265 14.59 5.22 -8.28
N LEU A 266 14.20 6.49 -8.29
CA LEU A 266 15.12 7.62 -8.11
C LEU A 266 15.69 7.65 -6.68
N TRP A 267 14.91 7.37 -5.67
CA TRP A 267 15.42 7.24 -4.30
C TRP A 267 16.39 6.07 -4.15
N SER A 268 16.08 4.91 -4.72
CA SER A 268 16.96 3.76 -4.71
C SER A 268 18.26 4.04 -5.49
N LEU A 269 18.18 4.75 -6.61
CA LEU A 269 19.36 5.19 -7.39
C LEU A 269 20.24 6.11 -6.55
N SER A 270 19.67 7.13 -5.92
CA SER A 270 20.43 8.06 -5.06
C SER A 270 21.11 7.32 -3.91
N ALA A 271 20.42 6.39 -3.24
CA ALA A 271 20.98 5.55 -2.20
C ALA A 271 22.15 4.69 -2.73
N LEU A 272 22.00 4.07 -3.91
CA LEU A 272 23.05 3.27 -4.54
C LEU A 272 24.29 4.10 -4.89
N LEU A 273 24.09 5.32 -5.39
CA LEU A 273 25.20 6.23 -5.71
C LEU A 273 25.96 6.64 -4.45
N ARG A 274 25.26 6.92 -3.34
CA ARG A 274 25.89 7.21 -2.04
C ARG A 274 26.70 6.01 -1.52
N ASP A 275 26.20 4.80 -1.66
CA ASP A 275 26.91 3.57 -1.27
C ASP A 275 28.25 3.38 -2.01
N ARG A 276 28.32 3.90 -3.22
CA ARG A 276 29.55 3.87 -4.06
C ARG A 276 30.47 5.06 -3.82
N GLY A 277 30.15 5.96 -2.89
CA GLY A 277 30.90 7.20 -2.67
C GLY A 277 30.66 8.30 -3.70
N TRP A 278 29.69 8.12 -4.61
CA TRP A 278 29.40 9.08 -5.70
C TRP A 278 28.40 10.16 -5.24
N ASN A 279 28.71 10.83 -4.13
CA ASN A 279 27.81 11.78 -3.46
C ASN A 279 27.40 12.97 -4.35
N ARG A 280 28.30 13.46 -5.22
CA ARG A 280 27.97 14.54 -6.18
C ARG A 280 26.88 14.10 -7.18
N LEU A 281 26.97 12.87 -7.69
CA LEU A 281 25.98 12.32 -8.60
C LEU A 281 24.66 12.02 -7.89
N ALA A 282 24.71 11.54 -6.65
CA ALA A 282 23.52 11.36 -5.84
C ALA A 282 22.78 12.69 -5.64
N GLY A 283 23.48 13.76 -5.21
CA GLY A 283 22.90 15.09 -5.08
C GLY A 283 22.39 15.66 -6.41
N ALA A 284 23.10 15.44 -7.51
CA ALA A 284 22.64 15.84 -8.84
C ALA A 284 21.34 15.14 -9.24
N SER A 285 21.19 13.84 -8.95
CA SER A 285 19.96 13.06 -9.27
C SER A 285 18.73 13.55 -8.48
N GLU A 286 18.92 14.21 -7.34
CA GLU A 286 17.89 14.81 -6.51
C GLU A 286 17.56 16.26 -6.90
N SER A 287 18.43 16.92 -7.68
CA SER A 287 18.19 18.28 -8.17
C SER A 287 16.96 18.33 -9.08
N ARG A 288 16.15 19.40 -8.96
CA ARG A 288 14.88 19.52 -9.70
C ARG A 288 14.98 19.25 -11.21
N PRO A 289 15.96 19.82 -11.96
CA PRO A 289 16.04 19.60 -13.40
C PRO A 289 16.39 18.15 -13.76
N VAL A 290 17.42 17.57 -13.12
CA VAL A 290 17.86 16.19 -13.39
C VAL A 290 16.79 15.19 -12.97
N TYR A 291 16.20 15.37 -11.79
CA TYR A 291 15.07 14.57 -11.32
C TYR A 291 13.91 14.58 -12.32
N GLY A 292 13.58 15.76 -12.89
CA GLY A 292 12.52 15.92 -13.88
C GLY A 292 12.78 15.11 -15.16
N VAL A 293 13.98 15.15 -15.68
CA VAL A 293 14.39 14.40 -16.88
C VAL A 293 14.37 12.90 -16.63
N LEU A 294 14.97 12.45 -15.52
CA LEU A 294 15.00 11.03 -15.14
C LEU A 294 13.58 10.49 -14.89
N LYS A 295 12.75 11.28 -14.22
CA LYS A 295 11.35 10.95 -14.01
C LYS A 295 10.61 10.75 -15.31
N LEU A 296 10.76 11.64 -16.28
CA LEU A 296 10.10 11.55 -17.58
C LEU A 296 10.51 10.27 -18.31
N GLY A 297 11.82 9.96 -18.36
CA GLY A 297 12.33 8.72 -18.95
C GLY A 297 11.74 7.47 -18.28
N LEU A 298 11.67 7.46 -16.94
CA LEU A 298 11.05 6.37 -16.21
C LEU A 298 9.54 6.25 -16.48
N GLU A 299 8.81 7.36 -16.63
CA GLU A 299 7.36 7.32 -16.93
C GLU A 299 7.07 6.60 -18.26
N VAL A 300 7.99 6.62 -19.21
CA VAL A 300 7.88 5.88 -20.48
C VAL A 300 8.14 4.38 -20.28
N LEU A 301 9.10 4.01 -19.42
CA LEU A 301 9.52 2.62 -19.22
C LEU A 301 8.64 1.85 -18.21
N LEU A 302 8.16 2.53 -17.16
CA LEU A 302 7.43 1.87 -16.08
C LEU A 302 6.13 1.16 -16.49
N PRO A 303 5.41 1.52 -17.56
CA PRO A 303 4.31 0.71 -18.08
C PRO A 303 4.71 -0.73 -18.42
N LEU A 304 5.92 -0.92 -18.99
CA LEU A 304 6.46 -2.25 -19.29
C LEU A 304 6.77 -3.05 -18.03
N VAL A 305 7.34 -2.38 -17.02
CA VAL A 305 7.61 -3.00 -15.69
C VAL A 305 6.31 -3.50 -15.04
N ARG A 306 5.22 -2.73 -15.16
CA ARG A 306 3.90 -3.14 -14.65
C ARG A 306 3.33 -4.32 -15.44
N LEU A 307 3.46 -4.30 -16.75
CA LEU A 307 3.03 -5.40 -17.62
C LEU A 307 3.78 -6.70 -17.32
N ALA A 308 5.09 -6.60 -17.08
CA ALA A 308 5.93 -7.71 -16.66
C ALA A 308 5.69 -8.18 -15.21
N ARG A 309 4.72 -7.59 -14.48
CA ARG A 309 4.42 -7.88 -13.07
C ARG A 309 5.62 -7.74 -12.13
N ARG A 310 6.51 -6.79 -12.43
CA ARG A 310 7.72 -6.51 -11.65
C ARG A 310 7.74 -5.11 -11.02
N GLY A 311 6.55 -4.54 -10.75
CA GLY A 311 6.42 -3.23 -10.11
C GLY A 311 6.90 -3.24 -8.66
N GLU A 312 7.12 -2.04 -8.12
CA GLU A 312 7.68 -1.77 -6.79
C GLU A 312 6.72 -2.05 -5.63
N ALA A 313 5.42 -2.03 -5.88
CA ALA A 313 4.41 -2.43 -4.92
C ALA A 313 3.45 -3.44 -5.54
N ILE A 314 2.94 -4.32 -4.69
CA ILE A 314 1.92 -5.31 -5.02
C ILE A 314 0.66 -4.90 -4.31
N ARG A 315 -0.45 -4.82 -5.05
CA ARG A 315 -1.78 -4.72 -4.46
C ARG A 315 -2.58 -5.95 -4.85
N VAL A 316 -3.11 -6.66 -3.86
CA VAL A 316 -3.96 -7.83 -4.06
C VAL A 316 -5.34 -7.61 -3.49
N GLY A 317 -6.34 -8.19 -4.14
CA GLY A 317 -7.66 -8.38 -3.57
C GLY A 317 -7.84 -9.83 -3.17
N ALA A 318 -8.32 -10.07 -1.96
CA ALA A 318 -8.55 -11.40 -1.42
C ALA A 318 -9.95 -11.53 -0.84
N VAL A 319 -10.47 -12.74 -0.85
CA VAL A 319 -11.74 -13.09 -0.23
C VAL A 319 -11.53 -14.16 0.82
N ARG A 320 -12.39 -14.20 1.82
CA ARG A 320 -12.41 -15.28 2.80
C ARG A 320 -12.81 -16.59 2.13
N ASN A 321 -12.09 -17.66 2.43
CA ASN A 321 -12.50 -18.99 2.00
C ASN A 321 -13.88 -19.33 2.61
N ARG A 322 -14.68 -20.08 1.87
CA ARG A 322 -15.93 -20.63 2.45
C ARG A 322 -15.54 -21.60 3.57
N PRO A 323 -16.26 -21.62 4.70
CA PRO A 323 -16.11 -22.72 5.64
C PRO A 323 -16.35 -24.02 4.86
N THR A 324 -15.43 -24.97 4.99
CA THR A 324 -15.60 -26.36 4.50
C THR A 324 -16.65 -27.05 5.34
#